data_ba9b033ef8c3f6c0a3870d4a2f80cda3
#
_entry.id   ba9b033ef8c3f6c0a3870d4a2f80cda3
#
_cell.length_a   1.000
_cell.length_b   1.000
_cell.length_c   1.000
_cell.angle_alpha   90.00
_cell.angle_beta   90.00
_cell.angle_gamma   90.00
#
_symmetry.space_group_name_H-M   'P 1'
#
loop_
_entity.id
_entity.type
_entity.pdbx_description
1 polymer ?
#
loop_
_entity_poly.entity_id
_entity_poly.type
_entity_poly.pdbx_seq_one_letter_code
_entity_poly.pdbx_strand_id
1 'polypeptide(L)'
;MEPETKQYDLVFDFFGFGAFTTAFGARKTNARKKAVWFHGENLWWLFRTRDFIPEYDKIYCVSEPVRKQVIARFPELADRTEVLLNFIDIKQVQRRSEEPLSDPQYTGELKFLTVGRASEEKGYDIAVQITAELKKRGLRFKWFIIGDGRDLNKLRTMAKEYQVEQEIIFLGMRENPAPYVKSCDLYLQPSRHEGYPITIVEARSLQKVIIASDIPSM
;
A
#
# COMPACT_ATOMS: atom_id res chain seq x y z
N MET A 1 0.15 29.45 15.72
CA MET A 1 1.56 29.16 15.39
C MET A 1 2.01 30.22 14.40
N GLU A 2 3.11 30.89 14.69
CA GLU A 2 3.68 31.90 13.80
C GLU A 2 4.23 31.27 12.51
N PRO A 3 4.26 32.00 11.38
CA PRO A 3 4.88 31.52 10.16
C PRO A 3 6.37 31.28 10.34
N GLU A 4 6.92 30.29 9.63
CA GLU A 4 8.36 30.04 9.55
C GLU A 4 9.05 31.24 8.87
N THR A 5 10.06 31.79 9.51
CA THR A 5 10.80 32.97 9.00
C THR A 5 11.91 32.59 8.03
N LYS A 6 12.42 31.35 8.12
CA LYS A 6 13.47 30.84 7.22
C LYS A 6 12.89 30.63 5.83
N GLN A 7 13.59 31.13 4.81
CA GLN A 7 13.23 30.87 3.41
C GLN A 7 13.85 29.58 2.93
N TYR A 8 13.02 28.75 2.25
CA TYR A 8 13.41 27.50 1.60
C TYR A 8 13.27 27.63 0.08
N ASP A 9 14.07 26.91 -0.67
CA ASP A 9 13.89 26.83 -2.12
C ASP A 9 12.67 25.98 -2.49
N LEU A 10 12.46 24.87 -1.76
CA LEU A 10 11.34 23.98 -1.94
C LEU A 10 10.81 23.49 -0.59
N VAL A 11 9.50 23.52 -0.43
CA VAL A 11 8.77 22.78 0.59
C VAL A 11 7.98 21.67 -0.09
N PHE A 12 8.19 20.44 0.35
CA PHE A 12 7.56 19.27 -0.20
C PHE A 12 6.75 18.52 0.86
N ASP A 13 5.41 18.58 0.76
CA ASP A 13 4.53 17.78 1.62
C ASP A 13 4.49 16.34 1.10
N PHE A 14 5.44 15.55 1.55
CA PHE A 14 5.56 14.14 1.18
C PHE A 14 4.43 13.29 1.78
N PHE A 15 3.84 13.71 2.89
CA PHE A 15 2.80 12.94 3.56
C PHE A 15 1.45 13.02 2.84
N GLY A 16 1.09 14.17 2.29
CA GLY A 16 0.02 14.40 1.32
C GLY A 16 -1.38 13.85 1.64
N PHE A 17 -1.71 13.59 2.93
CA PHE A 17 -2.98 12.99 3.34
C PHE A 17 -3.99 14.01 3.89
N GLY A 18 -3.90 15.27 3.48
CA GLY A 18 -4.83 16.29 3.92
C GLY A 18 -4.79 16.57 5.41
N ALA A 19 -3.66 16.24 6.03
CA ALA A 19 -3.41 16.43 7.42
C ALA A 19 -2.88 17.85 7.70
N PHE A 20 -2.50 18.07 8.94
CA PHE A 20 -1.84 19.28 9.39
C PHE A 20 -0.65 19.70 8.50
N THR A 21 0.14 18.74 8.00
CA THR A 21 1.30 19.00 7.13
C THR A 21 0.95 19.74 5.86
N THR A 22 -0.18 19.39 5.20
CA THR A 22 -0.63 20.06 3.98
C THR A 22 -1.00 21.53 4.25
N ALA A 23 -1.75 21.79 5.31
CA ALA A 23 -2.10 23.15 5.70
C ALA A 23 -0.87 23.97 6.17
N PHE A 24 0.03 23.33 6.92
CA PHE A 24 1.27 23.94 7.38
C PHE A 24 2.20 24.28 6.22
N GLY A 25 2.43 23.35 5.32
CA GLY A 25 3.23 23.55 4.11
C GLY A 25 2.69 24.69 3.24
N ALA A 26 1.37 24.73 3.06
CA ALA A 26 0.72 25.79 2.30
C ALA A 26 0.94 27.19 2.91
N ARG A 27 0.57 27.37 4.19
CA ARG A 27 0.40 28.73 4.78
C ARG A 27 1.42 29.13 5.82
N LYS A 28 2.18 28.18 6.35
CA LYS A 28 3.11 28.47 7.46
C LYS A 28 4.58 28.34 7.09
N THR A 29 4.87 27.96 5.84
CA THR A 29 6.23 27.89 5.33
C THR A 29 6.51 29.01 4.35
N ASN A 30 7.72 29.59 4.45
CA ASN A 30 8.24 30.54 3.48
C ASN A 30 9.12 29.82 2.46
N ALA A 31 8.57 29.52 1.29
CA ALA A 31 9.27 28.79 0.24
C ALA A 31 9.07 29.39 -1.15
N ARG A 32 10.09 29.29 -2.01
CA ARG A 32 10.02 29.72 -3.41
C ARG A 32 9.09 28.85 -4.24
N LYS A 33 9.08 27.53 -3.91
CA LYS A 33 8.24 26.52 -4.55
C LYS A 33 7.64 25.61 -3.48
N LYS A 34 6.41 25.14 -3.73
CA LYS A 34 5.70 24.21 -2.85
C LYS A 34 5.17 23.06 -3.67
N ALA A 35 5.37 21.84 -3.22
CA ALA A 35 4.83 20.63 -3.82
C ALA A 35 4.17 19.73 -2.77
N VAL A 36 3.17 18.97 -3.21
CA VAL A 36 2.47 17.96 -2.40
C VAL A 36 2.38 16.65 -3.17
N TRP A 37 2.44 15.52 -2.48
CA TRP A 37 2.36 14.19 -3.10
C TRP A 37 1.26 13.34 -2.48
N PHE A 38 0.28 12.94 -3.29
CA PHE A 38 -0.86 12.12 -2.87
C PHE A 38 -0.60 10.65 -3.11
N HIS A 39 -0.73 9.84 -2.03
CA HIS A 39 -0.33 8.44 -1.98
C HIS A 39 -1.49 7.43 -2.02
N GLY A 40 -2.75 7.85 -2.04
CA GLY A 40 -3.88 6.93 -1.98
C GLY A 40 -5.04 7.32 -2.88
N GLU A 41 -5.82 6.33 -3.30
CA GLU A 41 -7.05 6.53 -4.06
C GLU A 41 -8.19 7.11 -3.22
N ASN A 42 -8.20 6.84 -1.92
CA ASN A 42 -9.24 7.36 -1.03
C ASN A 42 -8.99 8.83 -0.68
N LEU A 43 -9.51 9.70 -1.51
CA LEU A 43 -9.31 11.15 -1.41
C LEU A 43 -10.46 11.88 -0.68
N TRP A 44 -11.23 11.19 0.18
CA TRP A 44 -12.33 11.80 0.93
C TRP A 44 -11.89 13.00 1.78
N TRP A 45 -10.66 13.00 2.26
CA TRP A 45 -10.06 14.07 3.05
C TRP A 45 -9.71 15.32 2.22
N LEU A 46 -9.69 15.26 0.89
CA LEU A 46 -9.42 16.43 0.03
C LEU A 46 -10.37 17.59 0.29
N PHE A 47 -11.61 17.29 0.71
CA PHE A 47 -12.55 18.37 1.05
C PHE A 47 -12.08 19.24 2.22
N ARG A 48 -11.28 18.69 3.17
CA ARG A 48 -10.70 19.41 4.31
C ARG A 48 -9.50 20.27 3.93
N THR A 49 -8.88 20.00 2.81
CA THR A 49 -7.66 20.66 2.34
C THR A 49 -7.85 21.44 1.06
N ARG A 50 -9.07 21.50 0.54
CA ARG A 50 -9.38 22.22 -0.70
C ARG A 50 -8.88 23.65 -0.72
N ASP A 51 -8.86 24.35 0.45
CA ASP A 51 -8.44 25.72 0.58
C ASP A 51 -6.91 25.89 0.65
N PHE A 52 -6.16 24.79 0.76
CA PHE A 52 -4.70 24.76 0.85
C PHE A 52 -4.03 24.23 -0.40
N ILE A 53 -4.65 23.27 -1.08
CA ILE A 53 -4.09 22.62 -2.28
C ILE A 53 -3.80 23.62 -3.41
N PRO A 54 -4.65 24.64 -3.69
CA PRO A 54 -4.34 25.64 -4.70
C PRO A 54 -3.09 26.46 -4.44
N GLU A 55 -2.59 26.50 -3.19
CA GLU A 55 -1.35 27.21 -2.82
C GLU A 55 -0.07 26.44 -3.17
N TYR A 56 -0.19 25.18 -3.64
CA TYR A 56 0.95 24.40 -4.12
C TYR A 56 1.20 24.63 -5.60
N ASP A 57 2.49 24.81 -5.96
CA ASP A 57 2.92 24.99 -7.36
C ASP A 57 2.82 23.68 -8.15
N LYS A 58 3.04 22.53 -7.48
CA LYS A 58 2.97 21.18 -8.07
C LYS A 58 2.24 20.21 -7.16
N ILE A 59 1.43 19.38 -7.78
CA ILE A 59 0.67 18.30 -7.14
C ILE A 59 1.09 17.01 -7.80
N TYR A 60 1.72 16.12 -7.05
CA TYR A 60 2.10 14.80 -7.53
C TYR A 60 1.09 13.77 -7.05
N CYS A 61 0.83 12.78 -7.90
CA CYS A 61 -0.05 11.66 -7.61
C CYS A 61 0.71 10.36 -7.87
N VAL A 62 0.59 9.37 -7.00
CA VAL A 62 1.33 8.10 -7.11
C VAL A 62 0.89 7.24 -8.29
N SER A 63 -0.24 7.56 -8.93
CA SER A 63 -0.75 6.82 -10.09
C SER A 63 -1.70 7.68 -10.92
N GLU A 64 -1.96 7.26 -12.16
CA GLU A 64 -2.91 7.95 -13.04
C GLU A 64 -4.36 7.89 -12.50
N PRO A 65 -4.85 6.80 -11.88
CA PRO A 65 -6.15 6.81 -11.21
C PRO A 65 -6.27 7.88 -10.13
N VAL A 66 -5.24 8.06 -9.28
CA VAL A 66 -5.21 9.12 -8.26
C VAL A 66 -5.22 10.50 -8.93
N ARG A 67 -4.42 10.70 -9.98
CA ARG A 67 -4.39 11.96 -10.74
C ARG A 67 -5.77 12.31 -11.31
N LYS A 68 -6.44 11.36 -11.94
CA LYS A 68 -7.80 11.56 -12.48
C LYS A 68 -8.79 11.99 -11.41
N GLN A 69 -8.73 11.40 -10.22
CA GLN A 69 -9.61 11.77 -9.10
C GLN A 69 -9.33 13.19 -8.60
N VAL A 70 -8.05 13.60 -8.53
CA VAL A 70 -7.67 14.97 -8.15
C VAL A 70 -8.22 15.97 -9.17
N ILE A 71 -7.98 15.75 -10.46
CA ILE A 71 -8.44 16.64 -11.53
C ILE A 71 -9.97 16.69 -11.61
N ALA A 72 -10.65 15.57 -11.38
CA ALA A 72 -12.11 15.56 -11.33
C ALA A 72 -12.69 16.46 -10.23
N ARG A 73 -11.95 16.65 -9.13
CA ARG A 73 -12.35 17.51 -8.01
C ARG A 73 -11.85 18.95 -8.11
N PHE A 74 -10.72 19.15 -8.76
CA PHE A 74 -10.03 20.43 -8.94
C PHE A 74 -9.58 20.58 -10.39
N PRO A 75 -10.51 20.77 -11.35
CA PRO A 75 -10.17 20.90 -12.77
C PRO A 75 -9.16 22.02 -13.05
N GLU A 76 -9.21 23.09 -12.26
CA GLU A 76 -8.30 24.25 -12.34
C GLU A 76 -6.85 23.92 -11.99
N LEU A 77 -6.60 22.77 -11.38
CA LEU A 77 -5.25 22.31 -11.00
C LEU A 77 -4.63 21.32 -12.00
N ALA A 78 -5.33 21.03 -13.10
CA ALA A 78 -4.92 20.00 -14.07
C ALA A 78 -3.48 20.21 -14.59
N ASP A 79 -3.13 21.45 -14.95
CA ASP A 79 -1.82 21.82 -15.51
C ASP A 79 -0.66 21.70 -14.49
N ARG A 80 -0.99 21.63 -13.19
CA ARG A 80 -0.02 21.48 -12.09
C ARG A 80 0.01 20.08 -11.50
N THR A 81 -0.88 19.19 -11.96
CA THR A 81 -1.05 17.84 -11.42
C THR A 81 -0.38 16.81 -12.33
N GLU A 82 0.60 16.13 -11.81
CA GLU A 82 1.43 15.15 -12.54
C GLU A 82 1.49 13.82 -11.80
N VAL A 83 1.77 12.74 -12.55
CA VAL A 83 2.05 11.43 -11.95
C VAL A 83 3.52 11.35 -11.56
N LEU A 84 3.77 11.00 -10.32
CA LEU A 84 5.10 10.66 -9.79
C LEU A 84 4.98 9.35 -9.03
N LEU A 85 5.49 8.27 -9.62
CA LEU A 85 5.43 6.94 -9.02
C LEU A 85 6.32 6.85 -7.78
N ASN A 86 5.96 5.99 -6.83
CA ASN A 86 6.83 5.70 -5.69
C ASN A 86 8.15 5.09 -6.17
N PHE A 87 9.24 5.55 -5.56
CA PHE A 87 10.57 5.01 -5.80
C PHE A 87 10.78 3.76 -4.95
N ILE A 88 11.26 2.70 -5.57
CA ILE A 88 11.58 1.44 -4.90
C ILE A 88 13.02 1.08 -5.26
N ASP A 89 13.85 0.89 -4.25
CA ASP A 89 15.21 0.36 -4.44
C ASP A 89 15.16 -1.15 -4.67
N ILE A 90 14.99 -1.53 -5.94
CA ILE A 90 14.92 -2.93 -6.37
C ILE A 90 16.18 -3.71 -5.97
N LYS A 91 17.36 -3.08 -6.03
CA LYS A 91 18.62 -3.74 -5.64
C LYS A 91 18.63 -4.03 -4.14
N GLN A 92 18.08 -3.14 -3.33
CA GLN A 92 17.92 -3.37 -1.90
C GLN A 92 16.95 -4.51 -1.62
N VAL A 93 15.78 -4.54 -2.31
CA VAL A 93 14.80 -5.63 -2.18
C VAL A 93 15.44 -6.97 -2.51
N GLN A 94 16.14 -7.06 -3.65
CA GLN A 94 16.85 -8.27 -4.07
C GLN A 94 17.90 -8.71 -3.05
N ARG A 95 18.75 -7.79 -2.58
CA ARG A 95 19.77 -8.08 -1.56
C ARG A 95 19.12 -8.60 -0.27
N ARG A 96 18.08 -7.93 0.22
CA ARG A 96 17.37 -8.33 1.44
C ARG A 96 16.65 -9.67 1.30
N SER A 97 16.28 -10.07 0.09
CA SER A 97 15.65 -11.36 -0.17
C SER A 97 16.59 -12.56 -0.01
N GLU A 98 17.92 -12.31 0.01
CA GLU A 98 18.93 -13.35 0.25
C GLU A 98 19.19 -13.62 1.74
N GLU A 99 18.62 -12.81 2.63
CA GLU A 99 18.76 -13.05 4.06
C GLU A 99 18.15 -14.39 4.46
N PRO A 100 18.74 -15.13 5.42
CA PRO A 100 18.23 -16.42 5.84
C PRO A 100 16.79 -16.33 6.37
N LEU A 101 15.92 -17.21 5.90
CA LEU A 101 14.56 -17.35 6.38
C LEU A 101 14.45 -18.51 7.37
N SER A 102 14.39 -18.22 8.66
CA SER A 102 14.30 -19.18 9.75
C SER A 102 13.01 -19.09 10.56
N ASP A 103 11.88 -18.87 9.88
CA ASP A 103 10.56 -18.83 10.53
C ASP A 103 9.92 -20.22 10.55
N PRO A 104 9.78 -20.86 11.74
CA PRO A 104 9.23 -22.21 11.84
C PRO A 104 7.75 -22.29 11.45
N GLN A 105 7.04 -21.18 11.38
CA GLN A 105 5.66 -21.12 10.92
C GLN A 105 5.54 -21.15 9.39
N TYR A 106 6.60 -20.72 8.66
CA TYR A 106 6.60 -20.58 7.22
C TYR A 106 6.95 -21.90 6.53
N THR A 107 6.07 -22.89 6.65
CA THR A 107 6.23 -24.26 6.14
C THR A 107 5.07 -24.71 5.27
N GLY A 108 5.30 -25.65 4.36
CA GLY A 108 4.28 -26.24 3.48
C GLY A 108 4.79 -26.45 2.07
N GLU A 109 4.13 -27.33 1.32
CA GLU A 109 4.51 -27.68 -0.05
C GLU A 109 4.17 -26.57 -1.04
N LEU A 110 2.98 -25.96 -0.91
CA LEU A 110 2.49 -24.85 -1.75
C LEU A 110 2.23 -23.64 -0.87
N LYS A 111 3.02 -22.59 -1.04
CA LYS A 111 2.99 -21.39 -0.23
C LYS A 111 2.47 -20.20 -1.01
N PHE A 112 1.30 -19.72 -0.65
CA PHE A 112 0.78 -18.42 -1.07
C PHE A 112 1.22 -17.35 -0.07
N LEU A 113 1.45 -16.15 -0.56
CA LEU A 113 1.86 -15.03 0.29
C LEU A 113 1.13 -13.74 -0.09
N THR A 114 0.78 -12.98 0.93
CA THR A 114 0.35 -11.58 0.81
C THR A 114 1.08 -10.75 1.86
N VAL A 115 1.55 -9.57 1.48
CA VAL A 115 2.22 -8.62 2.38
C VAL A 115 1.47 -7.30 2.38
N GLY A 116 1.07 -6.83 3.56
CA GLY A 116 0.41 -5.53 3.69
C GLY A 116 -0.36 -5.38 5.00
N ARG A 117 -0.95 -4.20 5.18
CA ARG A 117 -1.71 -3.87 6.38
C ARG A 117 -3.01 -4.66 6.43
N ALA A 118 -3.35 -5.24 7.59
CA ALA A 118 -4.64 -5.88 7.82
C ALA A 118 -5.74 -4.81 7.95
N SER A 119 -6.25 -4.36 6.82
CA SER A 119 -7.32 -3.36 6.70
C SER A 119 -8.31 -3.77 5.60
N GLU A 120 -9.53 -3.24 5.65
CA GLU A 120 -10.58 -3.50 4.68
C GLU A 120 -10.13 -3.30 3.22
N GLU A 121 -9.31 -2.27 2.99
CA GLU A 121 -8.74 -1.94 1.67
C GLU A 121 -7.93 -3.09 1.07
N LYS A 122 -7.25 -3.87 1.92
CA LYS A 122 -6.39 -4.99 1.48
C LYS A 122 -7.14 -6.29 1.19
N GLY A 123 -8.44 -6.37 1.51
CA GLY A 123 -9.29 -7.47 1.10
C GLY A 123 -8.94 -8.84 1.71
N TYR A 124 -8.37 -8.88 2.91
CA TYR A 124 -7.97 -10.16 3.52
C TYR A 124 -9.16 -11.03 3.95
N ASP A 125 -10.33 -10.46 4.08
CA ASP A 125 -11.59 -11.20 4.19
C ASP A 125 -11.90 -11.98 2.91
N ILE A 126 -11.59 -11.44 1.73
CA ILE A 126 -11.66 -12.16 0.45
C ILE A 126 -10.63 -13.31 0.46
N ALA A 127 -9.42 -13.09 1.00
CA ALA A 127 -8.43 -14.15 1.12
C ALA A 127 -8.94 -15.31 1.97
N VAL A 128 -9.62 -15.05 3.10
CA VAL A 128 -10.24 -16.09 3.95
C VAL A 128 -11.30 -16.88 3.17
N GLN A 129 -12.17 -16.21 2.42
CA GLN A 129 -13.22 -16.86 1.63
C GLN A 129 -12.62 -17.73 0.50
N ILE A 130 -11.62 -17.21 -0.22
CA ILE A 130 -10.90 -17.97 -1.26
C ILE A 130 -10.22 -19.19 -0.63
N THR A 131 -9.59 -19.03 0.54
CA THR A 131 -8.95 -20.14 1.25
C THR A 131 -9.94 -21.25 1.55
N ALA A 132 -11.16 -20.93 2.00
CA ALA A 132 -12.20 -21.90 2.26
C ALA A 132 -12.65 -22.64 0.98
N GLU A 133 -12.81 -21.91 -0.10
CA GLU A 133 -13.20 -22.52 -1.38
C GLU A 133 -12.10 -23.43 -1.95
N LEU A 134 -10.84 -23.03 -1.87
CA LEU A 134 -9.72 -23.86 -2.33
C LEU A 134 -9.55 -25.12 -1.47
N LYS A 135 -9.71 -25.01 -0.15
CA LYS A 135 -9.74 -26.16 0.77
C LYS A 135 -10.86 -27.13 0.40
N LYS A 136 -12.07 -26.64 0.16
CA LYS A 136 -13.22 -27.45 -0.25
C LYS A 136 -12.96 -28.20 -1.55
N ARG A 137 -12.17 -27.63 -2.47
CA ARG A 137 -11.74 -28.27 -3.72
C ARG A 137 -10.58 -29.25 -3.54
N GLY A 138 -10.12 -29.46 -2.32
CA GLY A 138 -9.06 -30.42 -1.99
C GLY A 138 -7.63 -29.94 -2.27
N LEU A 139 -7.43 -28.66 -2.52
CA LEU A 139 -6.08 -28.11 -2.71
C LEU A 139 -5.34 -28.12 -1.36
N ARG A 140 -4.09 -28.63 -1.36
CA ARG A 140 -3.19 -28.59 -0.22
C ARG A 140 -2.24 -27.40 -0.36
N PHE A 141 -2.39 -26.39 0.49
CA PHE A 141 -1.60 -25.15 0.47
C PHE A 141 -1.60 -24.49 1.83
N LYS A 142 -0.75 -23.49 1.99
CA LYS A 142 -0.84 -22.51 3.06
C LYS A 142 -0.77 -21.10 2.49
N TRP A 143 -1.65 -20.23 2.95
CA TRP A 143 -1.63 -18.82 2.60
C TRP A 143 -1.15 -18.00 3.78
N PHE A 144 0.04 -17.47 3.66
CA PHE A 144 0.67 -16.63 4.67
C PHE A 144 0.33 -15.16 4.44
N ILE A 145 -0.02 -14.47 5.52
CA ILE A 145 -0.28 -13.04 5.51
C ILE A 145 0.72 -12.37 6.45
N ILE A 146 1.59 -11.53 5.89
CA ILE A 146 2.54 -10.71 6.64
C ILE A 146 1.99 -9.30 6.76
N GLY A 147 1.91 -8.80 7.99
CA GLY A 147 1.46 -7.47 8.34
C GLY A 147 0.58 -7.47 9.57
N ASP A 148 0.22 -6.26 9.99
CA ASP A 148 -0.66 -6.02 11.13
C ASP A 148 -1.68 -4.95 10.76
N GLY A 149 -2.71 -4.76 11.56
CA GLY A 149 -3.72 -3.72 11.34
C GLY A 149 -4.99 -3.95 12.13
N ARG A 150 -5.87 -2.95 12.06
CA ARG A 150 -7.10 -2.91 12.86
C ARG A 150 -8.04 -4.12 12.68
N ASP A 151 -7.98 -4.75 11.50
CA ASP A 151 -8.92 -5.84 11.15
C ASP A 151 -8.36 -7.23 11.47
N LEU A 152 -7.10 -7.33 11.97
CA LEU A 152 -6.42 -8.62 12.17
C LEU A 152 -7.21 -9.58 13.08
N ASN A 153 -7.75 -9.09 14.19
CA ASN A 153 -8.53 -9.93 15.10
C ASN A 153 -9.84 -10.41 14.47
N LYS A 154 -10.53 -9.55 13.73
CA LYS A 154 -11.72 -9.89 12.95
C LYS A 154 -11.41 -10.98 11.92
N LEU A 155 -10.29 -10.86 11.20
CA LEU A 155 -9.86 -11.82 10.20
C LEU A 155 -9.52 -13.19 10.81
N ARG A 156 -8.88 -13.22 11.98
CA ARG A 156 -8.63 -14.47 12.72
C ARG A 156 -9.92 -15.15 13.17
N THR A 157 -10.90 -14.37 13.64
CA THR A 157 -12.23 -14.92 13.97
C THR A 157 -12.91 -15.50 12.75
N MET A 158 -12.89 -14.76 11.64
CA MET A 158 -13.45 -15.21 10.36
C MET A 158 -12.76 -16.51 9.86
N ALA A 159 -11.42 -16.62 9.98
CA ALA A 159 -10.72 -17.83 9.61
C ALA A 159 -11.19 -19.06 10.41
N LYS A 160 -11.50 -18.90 11.71
CA LYS A 160 -12.09 -19.96 12.54
C LYS A 160 -13.51 -20.32 12.11
N GLU A 161 -14.35 -19.32 11.86
CA GLU A 161 -15.73 -19.52 11.39
C GLU A 161 -15.77 -20.30 10.06
N TYR A 162 -14.82 -20.02 9.16
CA TYR A 162 -14.64 -20.73 7.88
C TYR A 162 -13.82 -22.02 8.01
N GLN A 163 -13.33 -22.35 9.23
CA GLN A 163 -12.52 -23.54 9.52
C GLN A 163 -11.27 -23.65 8.64
N VAL A 164 -10.58 -22.54 8.45
CA VAL A 164 -9.37 -22.43 7.58
C VAL A 164 -8.15 -21.89 8.34
N GLU A 165 -8.14 -21.87 9.65
CA GLU A 165 -7.02 -21.38 10.47
C GLU A 165 -5.72 -22.20 10.30
N GLN A 166 -5.83 -23.40 9.73
CA GLN A 166 -4.67 -24.23 9.40
C GLN A 166 -4.11 -23.93 8.00
N GLU A 167 -4.90 -23.36 7.11
CA GLU A 167 -4.53 -23.01 5.75
C GLU A 167 -4.14 -21.55 5.62
N ILE A 168 -4.83 -20.62 6.32
CA ILE A 168 -4.48 -19.18 6.30
C ILE A 168 -3.77 -18.79 7.59
N ILE A 169 -2.52 -18.36 7.47
CA ILE A 169 -1.61 -18.12 8.60
C ILE A 169 -1.25 -16.63 8.67
N PHE A 170 -1.68 -15.96 9.72
CA PHE A 170 -1.34 -14.57 9.99
C PHE A 170 -0.02 -14.49 10.77
N LEU A 171 1.07 -14.21 10.08
CA LEU A 171 2.42 -14.14 10.65
C LEU A 171 2.68 -12.88 11.49
N GLY A 172 1.80 -11.85 11.37
CA GLY A 172 2.05 -10.54 11.97
C GLY A 172 3.13 -9.75 11.21
N MET A 173 3.64 -8.68 11.84
CA MET A 173 4.70 -7.87 11.25
C MET A 173 5.99 -8.66 11.10
N ARG A 174 6.68 -8.46 9.99
CA ARG A 174 8.04 -8.92 9.75
C ARG A 174 8.89 -7.73 9.28
N GLU A 175 10.05 -7.54 9.88
CA GLU A 175 10.96 -6.44 9.53
C GLU A 175 11.48 -6.56 8.10
N ASN A 176 11.74 -7.78 7.66
CA ASN A 176 12.13 -8.08 6.29
C ASN A 176 11.21 -9.12 5.67
N PRO A 177 10.18 -8.72 4.88
CA PRO A 177 9.32 -9.66 4.18
C PRO A 177 9.94 -10.25 2.89
N ALA A 178 11.04 -9.69 2.38
CA ALA A 178 11.60 -10.08 1.08
C ALA A 178 12.01 -11.56 0.97
N PRO A 179 12.59 -12.23 2.01
CA PRO A 179 12.87 -13.67 1.96
C PRO A 179 11.61 -14.53 1.85
N TYR A 180 10.52 -14.10 2.49
CA TYR A 180 9.22 -14.79 2.37
C TYR A 180 8.67 -14.66 0.96
N VAL A 181 8.72 -13.43 0.38
CA VAL A 181 8.32 -13.20 -1.00
C VAL A 181 9.16 -14.05 -1.96
N LYS A 182 10.49 -14.08 -1.78
CA LYS A 182 11.37 -14.90 -2.60
C LYS A 182 11.03 -16.39 -2.52
N SER A 183 10.62 -16.88 -1.35
CA SER A 183 10.38 -18.30 -1.08
C SER A 183 8.92 -18.73 -1.31
N CYS A 184 7.99 -17.82 -1.63
CA CYS A 184 6.62 -18.19 -1.94
C CYS A 184 6.51 -18.74 -3.38
N ASP A 185 5.52 -19.60 -3.61
CA ASP A 185 5.18 -20.10 -4.94
C ASP A 185 4.27 -19.13 -5.69
N LEU A 186 3.40 -18.45 -4.97
CA LEU A 186 2.43 -17.52 -5.55
C LEU A 186 2.23 -16.30 -4.62
N TYR A 187 2.38 -15.11 -5.19
CA TYR A 187 2.07 -13.87 -4.50
C TYR A 187 0.65 -13.43 -4.83
N LEU A 188 -0.18 -13.21 -3.81
CA LEU A 188 -1.59 -12.86 -3.96
C LEU A 188 -1.88 -11.48 -3.39
N GLN A 189 -2.63 -10.66 -4.13
CA GLN A 189 -3.00 -9.31 -3.68
C GLN A 189 -4.50 -9.08 -3.90
N PRO A 190 -5.37 -9.46 -2.96
CA PRO A 190 -6.82 -9.35 -3.10
C PRO A 190 -7.37 -7.97 -2.73
N SER A 191 -6.59 -6.92 -2.91
CA SER A 191 -6.94 -5.56 -2.49
C SER A 191 -8.17 -5.02 -3.20
N ARG A 192 -8.97 -4.25 -2.47
CA ARG A 192 -10.09 -3.46 -3.01
C ARG A 192 -9.64 -2.11 -3.54
N HIS A 193 -8.62 -1.53 -2.89
CA HIS A 193 -8.07 -0.22 -3.24
C HIS A 193 -6.56 -0.18 -3.03
N GLU A 194 -5.87 0.41 -3.99
CA GLU A 194 -4.43 0.70 -3.92
C GLU A 194 -4.15 2.07 -4.53
N GLY A 195 -3.26 2.83 -3.92
CA GLY A 195 -2.73 4.05 -4.56
C GLY A 195 -1.63 3.69 -5.56
N TYR A 196 -0.63 2.97 -5.06
CA TYR A 196 0.45 2.35 -5.82
C TYR A 196 0.93 1.12 -5.05
N PRO A 197 0.75 -0.09 -5.60
CA PRO A 197 0.97 -1.34 -4.86
C PRO A 197 2.47 -1.70 -4.79
N ILE A 198 3.21 -1.06 -3.87
CA ILE A 198 4.66 -1.26 -3.67
C ILE A 198 5.00 -2.75 -3.55
N THR A 199 4.23 -3.51 -2.78
CA THR A 199 4.47 -4.93 -2.55
C THR A 199 4.33 -5.79 -3.82
N ILE A 200 3.51 -5.38 -4.78
CA ILE A 200 3.46 -5.99 -6.12
C ILE A 200 4.76 -5.73 -6.88
N VAL A 201 5.27 -4.50 -6.84
CA VAL A 201 6.54 -4.15 -7.51
C VAL A 201 7.70 -4.92 -6.89
N GLU A 202 7.72 -5.07 -5.56
CA GLU A 202 8.70 -5.91 -4.85
C GLU A 202 8.60 -7.37 -5.28
N ALA A 203 7.40 -7.96 -5.32
CA ALA A 203 7.18 -9.33 -5.76
C ALA A 203 7.60 -9.55 -7.24
N ARG A 204 7.30 -8.59 -8.12
CA ARG A 204 7.76 -8.62 -9.52
C ARG A 204 9.29 -8.58 -9.63
N SER A 205 9.94 -7.75 -8.82
CA SER A 205 11.41 -7.64 -8.80
C SER A 205 12.10 -8.94 -8.35
N LEU A 206 11.37 -9.79 -7.61
CA LEU A 206 11.78 -11.13 -7.19
C LEU A 206 11.22 -12.24 -8.11
N GLN A 207 10.71 -11.87 -9.29
CA GLN A 207 10.23 -12.79 -10.34
C GLN A 207 9.11 -13.74 -9.86
N LYS A 208 8.23 -13.27 -8.98
CA LYS A 208 7.11 -14.09 -8.50
C LYS A 208 5.96 -14.10 -9.49
N VAL A 209 5.27 -15.23 -9.54
CA VAL A 209 3.94 -15.31 -10.15
C VAL A 209 2.98 -14.56 -9.25
N ILE A 210 2.19 -13.68 -9.83
CA ILE A 210 1.30 -12.77 -9.09
C ILE A 210 -0.12 -12.93 -9.59
N ILE A 211 -1.06 -13.07 -8.67
CA ILE A 211 -2.48 -12.89 -8.93
C ILE A 211 -2.96 -11.72 -8.07
N ALA A 212 -3.58 -10.74 -8.70
CA ALA A 212 -4.08 -9.55 -8.04
C ALA A 212 -5.52 -9.25 -8.45
N SER A 213 -6.20 -8.44 -7.65
CA SER A 213 -7.52 -7.92 -8.02
C SER A 213 -7.42 -7.04 -9.28
N ASP A 214 -8.41 -7.11 -10.14
CA ASP A 214 -8.53 -6.22 -11.30
C ASP A 214 -9.10 -4.86 -10.87
N ILE A 215 -8.21 -3.99 -10.41
CA ILE A 215 -8.51 -2.61 -10.00
C ILE A 215 -7.60 -1.62 -10.75
N PRO A 216 -8.02 -0.36 -10.93
CA PRO A 216 -7.33 0.60 -11.82
C PRO A 216 -5.85 0.85 -11.52
N SER A 217 -5.40 0.63 -10.28
CA SER A 217 -4.03 0.89 -9.82
C SER A 217 -3.12 -0.35 -9.80
N MET A 218 -3.60 -1.53 -10.24
CA MET A 218 -2.85 -2.79 -10.29
C MET A 218 -2.10 -3.02 -11.60
#